data_28a18af4109afd62ee2f57ba6cbec127
#
_entry.id   28a18af4109afd62ee2f57ba6cbec127
#
_cell.length_a   1.000
_cell.length_b   1.000
_cell.length_c   1.000
_cell.angle_alpha   90.00
_cell.angle_beta   90.00
_cell.angle_gamma   90.00
#
_symmetry.space_group_name_H-M   'P 1'
#
loop_
_entity.id
_entity.type
_entity.pdbx_description
1 polymer ?
#
loop_
_entity_poly.entity_id
_entity_poly.type
_entity_poly.pdbx_seq_one_letter_code
_entity_poly.pdbx_strand_id
1 'polypeptide(L)'
;MKRRVSLTILIAACAIGASACNPVLRSHGYRYTTQDVPEIIVAEDTESSVLSRLGNPSTRGTFEENTWYYISATRESLAYLRPATRDRRIIAVTFDENGLVSDVAEYGLEDGRVVAIADRETPTRGRELTFLEQLLGNVGRLPTEQF
;
A
#
# COMPACT_ATOMS: atom_id res chain seq x y z
N MET A 1 37.31 14.23 39.65
CA MET A 1 37.62 13.59 38.35
C MET A 1 36.66 12.46 37.97
N LYS A 2 36.27 11.56 38.84
CA LYS A 2 35.34 10.41 38.55
C LYS A 2 33.98 10.82 37.94
N ARG A 3 33.36 11.90 38.43
CA ARG A 3 32.04 12.37 37.96
C ARG A 3 32.07 12.90 36.50
N ARG A 4 33.16 13.53 36.08
CA ARG A 4 33.33 14.03 34.69
C ARG A 4 33.56 12.89 33.70
N VAL A 5 34.27 11.84 34.10
CA VAL A 5 34.48 10.63 33.31
C VAL A 5 33.18 9.85 33.11
N SER A 6 32.35 9.71 34.16
CA SER A 6 31.03 9.09 34.04
C SER A 6 30.10 9.84 33.07
N LEU A 7 30.14 11.17 33.09
CA LEU A 7 29.29 11.98 32.19
C LEU A 7 29.71 11.85 30.73
N THR A 8 31.03 11.81 30.46
CA THR A 8 31.52 11.61 29.09
C THR A 8 31.21 10.25 28.55
N ILE A 9 31.28 9.19 29.36
CA ILE A 9 30.89 7.82 28.97
C ILE A 9 29.41 7.76 28.65
N LEU A 10 28.55 8.41 29.46
CA LEU A 10 27.11 8.43 29.23
C LEU A 10 26.75 9.13 27.90
N ILE A 11 27.39 10.26 27.61
CA ILE A 11 27.18 11.01 26.36
C ILE A 11 27.66 10.20 25.15
N ALA A 12 28.81 9.53 25.26
CA ALA A 12 29.32 8.66 24.20
C ALA A 12 28.37 7.47 23.93
N ALA A 13 27.85 6.85 24.98
CA ALA A 13 26.87 5.75 24.84
C ALA A 13 25.55 6.20 24.17
N CYS A 14 25.05 7.39 24.52
CA CYS A 14 23.87 7.98 23.85
C CYS A 14 24.13 8.31 22.39
N ALA A 15 25.32 8.80 22.03
CA ALA A 15 25.68 9.13 20.66
C ALA A 15 25.77 7.87 19.77
N ILE A 16 26.27 6.76 20.31
CA ILE A 16 26.33 5.47 19.61
C ILE A 16 24.93 4.89 19.42
N GLY A 17 24.03 5.02 20.41
CA GLY A 17 22.64 4.57 20.31
C GLY A 17 21.81 5.32 19.27
N ALA A 18 22.10 6.61 19.05
CA ALA A 18 21.37 7.42 18.08
C ALA A 18 21.70 7.09 16.61
N SER A 19 22.85 6.48 16.34
CA SER A 19 23.25 6.09 14.97
C SER A 19 22.66 4.75 14.49
N ALA A 20 21.95 4.03 15.33
CA ALA A 20 21.39 2.70 15.00
C ALA A 20 20.05 2.76 14.24
N CYS A 21 19.42 3.92 14.09
CA CYS A 21 18.14 4.08 13.39
C CYS A 21 18.34 4.22 11.89
N ASN A 22 18.58 3.12 11.19
CA ASN A 22 18.60 3.13 9.72
C ASN A 22 17.19 2.92 9.17
N PRO A 23 16.81 3.64 8.11
CA PRO A 23 15.55 3.41 7.43
C PRO A 23 15.53 2.04 6.75
N VAL A 24 14.42 1.33 6.87
CA VAL A 24 14.18 0.05 6.19
C VAL A 24 13.39 0.33 4.92
N LEU A 25 13.99 0.02 3.77
CA LEU A 25 13.33 0.08 2.47
C LEU A 25 12.68 -1.27 2.16
N ARG A 26 11.42 -1.26 1.77
CA ARG A 26 10.68 -2.45 1.35
C ARG A 26 10.02 -2.20 0.01
N SER A 27 10.38 -3.03 -0.97
CA SER A 27 9.72 -3.02 -2.28
C SER A 27 8.54 -3.99 -2.27
N HIS A 28 7.42 -3.54 -2.83
CA HIS A 28 6.17 -4.28 -2.94
C HIS A 28 5.67 -4.26 -4.38
N GLY A 29 4.98 -5.30 -4.79
CA GLY A 29 4.36 -5.42 -6.11
C GLY A 29 5.32 -5.97 -7.16
N TYR A 30 5.12 -5.54 -8.41
CA TYR A 30 5.88 -6.01 -9.54
C TYR A 30 7.35 -5.59 -9.41
N ARG A 31 8.28 -6.57 -9.55
CA ARG A 31 9.71 -6.29 -9.50
C ARG A 31 10.25 -6.06 -10.91
N TYR A 32 10.50 -4.80 -11.21
CA TYR A 32 11.37 -4.51 -12.35
C TYR A 32 12.79 -4.93 -11.97
N THR A 33 13.39 -5.83 -12.74
CA THR A 33 14.83 -6.01 -12.70
C THR A 33 15.41 -4.73 -13.31
N THR A 34 16.12 -3.98 -12.55
CA THR A 34 16.37 -2.53 -12.54
C THR A 34 16.95 -1.91 -13.83
N GLN A 35 17.13 -2.64 -14.90
CA GLN A 35 17.79 -2.15 -16.11
C GLN A 35 17.05 -2.37 -17.43
N ASP A 36 16.10 -3.30 -17.46
CA ASP A 36 15.38 -3.56 -18.70
C ASP A 36 13.89 -3.77 -18.39
N VAL A 37 13.13 -2.67 -18.38
CA VAL A 37 11.74 -2.80 -18.80
C VAL A 37 11.85 -3.18 -20.26
N PRO A 38 11.52 -4.44 -20.66
CA PRO A 38 11.61 -4.81 -22.05
C PRO A 38 10.75 -3.81 -22.82
N GLU A 39 11.34 -3.18 -23.81
CA GLU A 39 10.66 -2.21 -24.64
C GLU A 39 9.43 -2.88 -25.25
N ILE A 40 8.26 -2.40 -24.85
CA ILE A 40 6.98 -2.87 -25.38
C ILE A 40 6.71 -2.03 -26.62
N ILE A 41 6.56 -2.71 -27.76
CA ILE A 41 6.35 -2.05 -29.04
C ILE A 41 4.85 -1.98 -29.33
N VAL A 42 4.32 -0.74 -29.36
CA VAL A 42 2.93 -0.48 -29.71
C VAL A 42 2.63 -0.98 -31.14
N ALA A 43 1.47 -1.59 -31.31
CA ALA A 43 0.97 -2.19 -32.56
C ALA A 43 1.75 -3.42 -33.06
N GLU A 44 2.74 -3.91 -32.32
CA GLU A 44 3.52 -5.11 -32.69
C GLU A 44 3.41 -6.20 -31.63
N ASP A 45 3.49 -5.82 -30.34
CA ASP A 45 3.41 -6.75 -29.23
C ASP A 45 1.98 -7.20 -28.97
N THR A 46 1.83 -8.51 -28.69
CA THR A 46 0.56 -9.14 -28.32
C THR A 46 0.48 -9.34 -26.80
N GLU A 47 -0.70 -9.64 -26.26
CA GLU A 47 -0.90 -10.03 -24.86
C GLU A 47 0.06 -11.14 -24.43
N SER A 48 0.26 -12.16 -25.28
CA SER A 48 1.16 -13.28 -25.00
C SER A 48 2.63 -12.85 -24.97
N SER A 49 3.03 -11.91 -25.81
CA SER A 49 4.37 -11.32 -25.83
C SER A 49 4.62 -10.52 -24.55
N VAL A 50 3.70 -9.66 -24.18
CA VAL A 50 3.76 -8.87 -22.94
C VAL A 50 3.81 -9.79 -21.71
N LEU A 51 2.96 -10.83 -21.67
CA LEU A 51 2.95 -11.80 -20.58
C LEU A 51 4.27 -12.56 -20.48
N SER A 52 4.89 -12.91 -21.59
CA SER A 52 6.18 -13.63 -21.59
C SER A 52 7.35 -12.77 -21.10
N ARG A 53 7.32 -11.46 -21.40
CA ARG A 53 8.38 -10.50 -21.03
C ARG A 53 8.19 -9.90 -19.65
N LEU A 54 6.98 -9.46 -19.33
CA LEU A 54 6.66 -8.81 -18.04
C LEU A 54 6.09 -9.79 -17.03
N GLY A 55 5.62 -10.97 -17.43
CA GLY A 55 4.93 -11.89 -16.53
C GLY A 55 3.50 -11.43 -16.23
N ASN A 56 2.93 -11.97 -15.15
CA ASN A 56 1.55 -11.66 -14.78
C ASN A 56 1.41 -10.21 -14.31
N PRO A 57 0.39 -9.47 -14.79
CA PRO A 57 0.09 -8.14 -14.30
C PRO A 57 -0.35 -8.15 -12.83
N SER A 58 -0.12 -7.04 -12.13
CA SER A 58 -0.58 -6.86 -10.75
C SER A 58 -2.11 -6.83 -10.65
N THR A 59 -2.75 -6.24 -11.64
CA THR A 59 -4.21 -6.22 -11.80
C THR A 59 -4.59 -5.94 -13.26
N ARG A 60 -5.83 -6.28 -13.61
CA ARG A 60 -6.44 -5.96 -14.89
C ARG A 60 -7.55 -4.95 -14.66
N GLY A 61 -7.74 -4.02 -15.60
CA GLY A 61 -8.81 -3.03 -15.54
C GLY A 61 -10.19 -3.71 -15.49
N THR A 62 -11.05 -3.25 -14.58
CA THR A 62 -12.41 -3.78 -14.48
C THR A 62 -13.39 -3.01 -15.35
N PHE A 63 -13.10 -1.74 -15.63
CA PHE A 63 -13.92 -0.85 -16.43
C PHE A 63 -13.36 -0.62 -17.83
N GLU A 64 -12.04 -0.70 -17.97
CA GLU A 64 -11.32 -0.70 -19.23
C GLU A 64 -10.84 -2.13 -19.44
N GLU A 65 -11.65 -2.93 -20.12
CA GLU A 65 -11.56 -4.40 -20.16
C GLU A 65 -10.21 -4.92 -20.67
N ASN A 66 -9.45 -4.10 -21.41
CA ASN A 66 -8.21 -4.51 -22.05
C ASN A 66 -6.96 -3.80 -21.51
N THR A 67 -6.99 -3.27 -20.27
CA THR A 67 -5.81 -2.62 -19.69
C THR A 67 -5.19 -3.45 -18.58
N TRP A 68 -3.89 -3.74 -18.69
CA TRP A 68 -3.11 -4.43 -17.67
C TRP A 68 -2.23 -3.45 -16.91
N TYR A 69 -2.24 -3.57 -15.59
CA TYR A 69 -1.45 -2.70 -14.71
C TYR A 69 -0.34 -3.48 -14.01
N TYR A 70 0.88 -3.01 -14.17
CA TYR A 70 2.05 -3.47 -13.46
C TYR A 70 2.44 -2.42 -12.43
N ILE A 71 2.25 -2.74 -11.15
CA ILE A 71 2.38 -1.79 -10.05
C ILE A 71 3.56 -2.18 -9.18
N SER A 72 4.49 -1.25 -8.98
CA SER A 72 5.57 -1.35 -8.01
C SER A 72 5.56 -0.16 -7.05
N ALA A 73 5.99 -0.39 -5.82
CA ALA A 73 6.15 0.67 -4.84
C ALA A 73 7.27 0.33 -3.86
N THR A 74 8.08 1.33 -3.54
CA THR A 74 9.09 1.27 -2.48
C THR A 74 8.64 2.09 -1.30
N ARG A 75 8.52 1.45 -0.13
CA ARG A 75 8.18 2.08 1.13
C ARG A 75 9.40 2.16 2.03
N GLU A 76 9.55 3.28 2.69
CA GLU A 76 10.54 3.51 3.72
C GLU A 76 9.88 3.54 5.08
N SER A 77 10.43 2.77 6.00
CA SER A 77 10.01 2.74 7.41
C SER A 77 11.18 3.14 8.29
N LEU A 78 11.01 4.15 9.12
CA LEU A 78 11.99 4.59 10.10
C LEU A 78 11.43 4.41 11.50
N ALA A 79 12.02 3.47 12.25
CA ALA A 79 11.66 3.16 13.64
C ALA A 79 10.12 3.05 13.83
N TYR A 80 9.53 3.94 14.66
CA TYR A 80 8.10 3.99 14.98
C TYR A 80 7.29 4.95 14.10
N LEU A 81 7.93 5.60 13.12
CA LEU A 81 7.25 6.51 12.22
C LEU A 81 6.38 5.74 11.21
N ARG A 82 5.32 6.40 10.73
CA ARG A 82 4.46 5.83 9.70
C ARG A 82 5.28 5.60 8.43
N PRO A 83 5.18 4.41 7.82
CA PRO A 83 5.83 4.14 6.55
C PRO A 83 5.42 5.15 5.48
N ALA A 84 6.40 5.71 4.78
CA ALA A 84 6.18 6.61 3.65
C ALA A 84 6.50 5.89 2.34
N THR A 85 5.68 6.13 1.30
CA THR A 85 6.01 5.67 -0.06
C THR A 85 7.04 6.64 -0.63
N ARG A 86 8.21 6.10 -0.98
CA ARG A 86 9.33 6.87 -1.55
C ARG A 86 9.31 6.87 -3.06
N ASP A 87 8.87 5.75 -3.61
CA ASP A 87 8.80 5.57 -5.04
C ASP A 87 7.58 4.73 -5.39
N ARG A 88 6.95 5.03 -6.50
CA ARG A 88 5.87 4.26 -7.11
C ARG A 88 5.99 4.35 -8.61
N ARG A 89 5.86 3.22 -9.26
CA ARG A 89 5.82 3.14 -10.70
C ARG A 89 4.67 2.24 -11.13
N ILE A 90 3.86 2.73 -12.02
CA ILE A 90 2.73 1.99 -12.60
C ILE A 90 2.91 2.02 -14.10
N ILE A 91 2.96 0.86 -14.73
CA ILE A 91 2.89 0.74 -16.18
C ILE A 91 1.50 0.22 -16.51
N ALA A 92 0.78 0.97 -17.32
CA ALA A 92 -0.49 0.58 -17.89
C ALA A 92 -0.28 0.19 -19.35
N VAL A 93 -0.61 -1.04 -19.69
CA VAL A 93 -0.55 -1.57 -21.07
C VAL A 93 -1.96 -1.80 -21.53
N THR A 94 -2.41 -1.05 -22.53
CA THR A 94 -3.75 -1.15 -23.12
C THR A 94 -3.67 -1.94 -24.40
N PHE A 95 -4.60 -2.88 -24.57
CA PHE A 95 -4.71 -3.71 -25.78
C PHE A 95 -5.94 -3.30 -26.57
N ASP A 96 -5.86 -3.52 -27.88
CA ASP A 96 -6.99 -3.36 -28.80
C ASP A 96 -7.89 -4.61 -28.82
N GLU A 97 -8.95 -4.57 -29.61
CA GLU A 97 -9.88 -5.71 -29.78
C GLU A 97 -9.22 -6.96 -30.38
N ASN A 98 -8.06 -6.82 -31.03
CA ASN A 98 -7.29 -7.92 -31.61
C ASN A 98 -6.25 -8.49 -30.65
N GLY A 99 -6.11 -7.92 -29.44
CA GLY A 99 -5.11 -8.29 -28.45
C GLY A 99 -3.70 -7.76 -28.75
N LEU A 100 -3.58 -6.72 -29.59
CA LEU A 100 -2.33 -6.00 -29.83
C LEU A 100 -2.23 -4.81 -28.87
N VAL A 101 -1.01 -4.46 -28.46
CA VAL A 101 -0.76 -3.29 -27.62
C VAL A 101 -1.13 -2.01 -28.40
N SER A 102 -2.13 -1.29 -27.90
CA SER A 102 -2.58 -0.01 -28.46
C SER A 102 -1.92 1.20 -27.81
N ASP A 103 -1.63 1.13 -26.50
CA ASP A 103 -0.99 2.19 -25.76
C ASP A 103 -0.20 1.65 -24.56
N VAL A 104 0.86 2.39 -24.18
CA VAL A 104 1.66 2.12 -22.98
C VAL A 104 1.87 3.43 -22.24
N ALA A 105 1.27 3.55 -21.07
CA ALA A 105 1.41 4.70 -20.20
C ALA A 105 2.20 4.34 -18.93
N GLU A 106 3.07 5.24 -18.51
CA GLU A 106 3.81 5.12 -17.25
C GLU A 106 3.41 6.26 -16.30
N TYR A 107 3.14 5.90 -15.04
CA TYR A 107 2.77 6.85 -13.99
C TYR A 107 3.72 6.69 -12.80
N GLY A 108 4.22 7.82 -12.31
CA GLY A 108 5.07 7.93 -11.13
C GLY A 108 4.29 8.27 -9.85
N LEU A 109 5.04 8.58 -8.80
CA LEU A 109 4.45 9.04 -7.54
C LEU A 109 3.84 10.44 -7.67
N GLU A 110 4.41 11.29 -8.51
CA GLU A 110 4.01 12.67 -8.82
C GLU A 110 2.68 12.75 -9.57
N ASP A 111 2.31 11.70 -10.31
CA ASP A 111 1.03 11.65 -11.03
C ASP A 111 -0.16 11.33 -10.11
N GLY A 112 0.15 10.98 -8.86
CA GLY A 112 -0.86 10.66 -7.85
C GLY A 112 -1.70 11.87 -7.47
N ARG A 113 -3.04 11.73 -7.52
CA ARG A 113 -3.98 12.75 -7.04
C ARG A 113 -4.64 12.29 -5.75
N VAL A 114 -4.78 13.22 -4.80
CA VAL A 114 -5.59 12.98 -3.62
C VAL A 114 -7.07 13.09 -4.03
N VAL A 115 -7.75 11.95 -4.03
CA VAL A 115 -9.20 11.92 -4.23
C VAL A 115 -9.85 12.08 -2.87
N ALA A 116 -10.62 13.16 -2.69
CA ALA A 116 -11.48 13.31 -1.53
C ALA A 116 -12.62 12.29 -1.67
N ILE A 117 -12.56 11.24 -0.86
CA ILE A 117 -13.67 10.30 -0.72
C ILE A 117 -14.79 11.09 -0.06
N ALA A 118 -15.97 11.14 -0.72
CA ALA A 118 -17.13 11.81 -0.15
C ALA A 118 -17.46 11.12 1.18
N ASP A 119 -17.38 11.87 2.28
CA ASP A 119 -17.76 11.45 3.63
C ASP A 119 -19.30 11.36 3.70
N ARG A 120 -19.89 10.49 2.89
CA ARG A 120 -21.32 10.20 2.97
C ARG A 120 -21.49 9.08 3.98
N GLU A 121 -21.62 9.45 5.23
CA GLU A 121 -22.09 8.53 6.25
C GLU A 121 -23.55 8.19 5.98
N THR A 122 -23.84 6.92 5.78
CA THR A 122 -25.21 6.44 5.80
C THR A 122 -25.63 6.38 7.26
N PRO A 123 -26.57 7.23 7.74
CA PRO A 123 -27.02 7.16 9.12
C PRO A 123 -27.69 5.81 9.35
N THR A 124 -26.94 4.90 9.95
CA THR A 124 -27.53 3.65 10.45
C THR A 124 -28.38 4.01 11.65
N ARG A 125 -29.71 3.86 11.54
CA ARG A 125 -30.62 3.95 12.68
C ARG A 125 -30.44 2.72 13.59
N GLY A 126 -29.27 2.60 14.19
CA GLY A 126 -29.04 1.74 15.31
C GLY A 126 -29.74 2.33 16.54
N ARG A 127 -30.45 1.50 17.32
CA ARG A 127 -30.90 1.94 18.65
C ARG A 127 -29.63 2.24 19.46
N GLU A 128 -29.37 3.49 19.72
CA GLU A 128 -28.35 3.89 20.69
C GLU A 128 -28.88 3.47 22.06
N LEU A 129 -28.49 2.27 22.49
CA LEU A 129 -28.71 1.85 23.86
C LEU A 129 -27.79 2.67 24.74
N THR A 130 -28.37 3.44 25.66
CA THR A 130 -27.59 4.15 26.69
C THR A 130 -26.79 3.12 27.49
N PHE A 131 -25.61 3.54 27.97
CA PHE A 131 -24.75 2.69 28.80
C PHE A 131 -25.50 2.00 29.94
N LEU A 132 -26.47 2.70 30.55
CA LEU A 132 -27.35 2.17 31.60
C LEU A 132 -28.29 1.08 31.06
N GLU A 133 -28.84 1.22 29.88
CA GLU A 133 -29.68 0.18 29.26
C GLU A 133 -28.87 -1.08 28.91
N GLN A 134 -27.62 -0.93 28.48
CA GLN A 134 -26.73 -2.06 28.26
C GLN A 134 -26.38 -2.78 29.57
N LEU A 135 -26.12 -2.01 30.62
CA LEU A 135 -25.78 -2.57 31.93
C LEU A 135 -26.99 -3.26 32.60
N LEU A 136 -28.17 -2.66 32.51
CA LEU A 136 -29.40 -3.17 33.14
C LEU A 136 -30.19 -4.14 32.27
N GLY A 137 -29.98 -4.12 30.94
CA GLY A 137 -30.69 -4.97 29.99
C GLY A 137 -30.44 -6.48 30.14
N ASN A 138 -29.36 -6.84 30.83
CA ASN A 138 -29.04 -8.25 31.16
C ASN A 138 -29.37 -8.63 32.61
N VAL A 139 -29.80 -7.68 33.45
CA VAL A 139 -30.20 -7.96 34.84
C VAL A 139 -31.67 -8.32 34.83
N GLY A 140 -31.99 -9.60 35.05
CA GLY A 140 -33.35 -10.08 35.18
C GLY A 140 -33.87 -10.97 34.02
N ARG A 141 -33.07 -11.25 33.01
CA ARG A 141 -33.39 -12.31 32.03
C ARG A 141 -32.93 -13.65 32.59
N LEU A 142 -33.85 -14.35 33.23
CA LEU A 142 -33.68 -15.77 33.51
C LEU A 142 -33.68 -16.53 32.19
N PRO A 143 -32.78 -17.52 31.98
CA PRO A 143 -32.84 -18.38 30.82
C PRO A 143 -34.13 -19.19 30.92
N THR A 144 -35.11 -18.90 30.07
CA THR A 144 -36.24 -19.78 29.83
C THR A 144 -35.71 -20.96 29.06
N GLU A 145 -35.49 -22.09 29.76
CA GLU A 145 -35.29 -23.38 29.14
C GLU A 145 -36.56 -23.71 28.37
N GLN A 146 -36.45 -23.78 27.05
CA GLN A 146 -37.48 -24.41 26.21
C GLN A 146 -37.24 -25.91 26.25
N PHE A 147 -38.18 -26.63 26.91
CA PHE A 147 -38.38 -28.07 26.71
C PHE A 147 -39.10 -28.33 25.38
#